data_bc33a9ddb51328441e04405365bed2ea
#
_entry.id   bc33a9ddb51328441e04405365bed2ea
#
_cell.length_a   1.000
_cell.length_b   1.000
_cell.length_c   1.000
_cell.angle_alpha   90.00
_cell.angle_beta   90.00
_cell.angle_gamma   90.00
#
_symmetry.space_group_name_H-M   'P 1'
#
loop_
_entity.id
_entity.type
_entity.pdbx_description
1 polymer ?
#
loop_
_entity_poly.entity_id
_entity_poly.type
_entity_poly.pdbx_seq_one_letter_code
_entity_poly.pdbx_strand_id
1 'polypeptide(L)'
;PMGGGKGGSDFDPKGKSDNEVMAFCQSFMTELSRHIGANTDVPAGDIGVGGREIGFMFGQYKRIRNEFTGVLTGKGMEYGGSLIRPEATGYGNVYFAAEMLKTKNESFKGKTVVISGSGNVAQYALQKAIHLGAKVVTVSDSSGYVFRAEGFHSEHLDAIMELKNCLLYTSDAADEEDSV
;
A
#
# COMPACT_ATOMS: atom_id res chain seq x y z
N PRO A 1 -22.09 6.68 -7.30
CA PRO A 1 -21.85 7.01 -5.87
C PRO A 1 -21.84 5.74 -5.04
N MET A 2 -20.82 5.62 -4.23
CA MET A 2 -20.56 4.48 -3.35
C MET A 2 -20.18 5.02 -1.98
N GLY A 3 -20.61 4.39 -0.91
CA GLY A 3 -20.11 4.67 0.43
C GLY A 3 -18.79 3.97 0.66
N GLY A 4 -18.06 4.44 1.64
CA GLY A 4 -16.84 3.80 2.13
C GLY A 4 -16.72 4.00 3.62
N GLY A 5 -15.99 3.11 4.28
CA GLY A 5 -15.67 3.19 5.70
C GLY A 5 -14.25 2.68 5.93
N LYS A 6 -13.61 3.22 6.92
CA LYS A 6 -12.30 2.78 7.39
C LYS A 6 -12.43 2.31 8.84
N GLY A 7 -11.65 1.34 9.21
CA GLY A 7 -11.56 0.83 10.56
C GLY A 7 -10.18 0.26 10.78
N GLY A 8 -9.84 0.00 12.01
CA GLY A 8 -8.52 -0.51 12.35
C GLY A 8 -8.48 -1.09 13.76
N SER A 9 -7.27 -1.43 14.20
CA SER A 9 -6.98 -1.92 15.53
C SER A 9 -5.75 -1.21 16.09
N ASP A 10 -5.51 -1.39 17.37
CA ASP A 10 -4.31 -0.96 18.07
C ASP A 10 -3.22 -2.06 18.11
N PHE A 11 -3.36 -3.09 17.28
CA PHE A 11 -2.37 -4.15 17.18
C PHE A 11 -1.12 -3.64 16.47
N ASP A 12 0.01 -3.71 17.14
CA ASP A 12 1.32 -3.39 16.55
C ASP A 12 1.99 -4.66 16.02
N PRO A 13 2.11 -4.82 14.68
CA PRO A 13 2.75 -5.97 14.07
C PRO A 13 4.28 -5.93 14.11
N LYS A 14 4.90 -4.80 14.48
CA LYS A 14 6.37 -4.66 14.50
C LYS A 14 6.99 -5.67 15.45
N GLY A 15 7.94 -6.45 14.93
CA GLY A 15 8.62 -7.50 15.70
C GLY A 15 7.77 -8.73 15.99
N LYS A 16 6.56 -8.84 15.44
CA LYS A 16 5.73 -10.03 15.54
C LYS A 16 6.07 -11.05 14.46
N SER A 17 5.99 -12.31 14.83
CA SER A 17 6.09 -13.43 13.87
C SER A 17 4.85 -13.53 13.01
N ASP A 18 4.95 -14.16 11.84
CA ASP A 18 3.82 -14.45 10.97
C ASP A 18 2.71 -15.23 11.68
N ASN A 19 3.06 -16.11 12.62
CA ASN A 19 2.08 -16.84 13.41
C ASN A 19 1.30 -15.91 14.36
N GLU A 20 1.94 -14.94 14.96
CA GLU A 20 1.26 -13.95 15.83
C GLU A 20 0.35 -13.04 15.02
N VAL A 21 0.82 -12.56 13.87
CA VAL A 21 0.00 -11.75 12.94
C VAL A 21 -1.17 -12.58 12.42
N MET A 22 -0.94 -13.83 12.03
CA MET A 22 -2.00 -14.74 11.60
C MET A 22 -3.04 -14.96 12.69
N ALA A 23 -2.62 -15.20 13.92
CA ALA A 23 -3.54 -15.39 15.05
C ALA A 23 -4.40 -14.15 15.28
N PHE A 24 -3.81 -12.95 15.20
CA PHE A 24 -4.54 -11.69 15.25
C PHE A 24 -5.56 -11.57 14.09
N CYS A 25 -5.13 -11.78 12.85
CA CYS A 25 -6.01 -11.70 11.67
C CYS A 25 -7.18 -12.69 11.76
N GLN A 26 -6.93 -13.90 12.27
CA GLN A 26 -7.98 -14.91 12.46
C GLN A 26 -8.98 -14.47 13.53
N SER A 27 -8.51 -13.94 14.65
CA SER A 27 -9.37 -13.42 15.72
C SER A 27 -10.22 -12.23 15.22
N PHE A 28 -9.58 -11.28 14.55
CA PHE A 28 -10.24 -10.12 13.97
C PHE A 28 -11.33 -10.53 12.96
N MET A 29 -11.01 -11.45 12.04
CA MET A 29 -11.96 -11.92 11.04
C MET A 29 -13.12 -12.72 11.68
N THR A 30 -12.91 -13.39 12.80
CA THR A 30 -13.97 -14.11 13.51
C THR A 30 -15.11 -13.16 13.89
N GLU A 31 -14.79 -11.97 14.36
CA GLU A 31 -15.82 -10.96 14.66
C GLU A 31 -16.31 -10.24 13.40
N LEU A 32 -15.40 -9.82 12.53
CA LEU A 32 -15.72 -9.06 11.32
C LEU A 32 -16.62 -9.86 10.35
N SER A 33 -16.47 -11.18 10.28
CA SER A 33 -17.24 -12.05 9.37
C SER A 33 -18.75 -11.94 9.49
N ARG A 34 -19.25 -11.41 10.61
CA ARG A 34 -20.69 -11.20 10.85
C ARG A 34 -21.24 -9.98 10.10
N HIS A 35 -20.36 -9.10 9.66
CA HIS A 35 -20.71 -7.78 9.13
C HIS A 35 -20.34 -7.61 7.66
N ILE A 36 -19.62 -8.55 7.06
CA ILE A 36 -19.11 -8.49 5.70
C ILE A 36 -19.64 -9.62 4.83
N GLY A 37 -19.51 -9.44 3.53
CA GLY A 37 -19.91 -10.44 2.54
C GLY A 37 -19.67 -9.94 1.14
N ALA A 38 -19.67 -10.83 0.15
CA ALA A 38 -19.41 -10.49 -1.25
C ALA A 38 -20.37 -9.43 -1.82
N ASN A 39 -21.58 -9.33 -1.25
CA ASN A 39 -22.63 -8.40 -1.66
C ASN A 39 -23.06 -7.44 -0.52
N THR A 40 -22.25 -7.34 0.52
CA THR A 40 -22.50 -6.44 1.66
C THR A 40 -21.34 -5.43 1.70
N ASP A 41 -20.46 -5.56 2.66
CA ASP A 41 -19.24 -4.74 2.72
C ASP A 41 -18.05 -5.62 2.35
N VAL A 42 -17.21 -5.12 1.43
CA VAL A 42 -16.03 -5.84 0.93
C VAL A 42 -14.78 -5.12 1.41
N PRO A 43 -14.10 -5.63 2.44
CA PRO A 43 -12.86 -5.05 2.94
C PRO A 43 -11.73 -5.10 1.90
N ALA A 44 -10.85 -4.12 2.00
CA ALA A 44 -9.63 -4.00 1.19
C ALA A 44 -8.41 -3.81 2.09
N GLY A 45 -7.23 -4.01 1.54
CA GLY A 45 -5.99 -3.64 2.22
C GLY A 45 -5.93 -2.13 2.49
N ASP A 46 -5.25 -1.77 3.56
CA ASP A 46 -5.01 -0.41 4.01
C ASP A 46 -3.72 -0.44 4.87
N ILE A 47 -3.40 0.57 5.66
CA ILE A 47 -2.19 0.61 6.50
C ILE A 47 -2.01 -0.70 7.27
N GLY A 48 -0.86 -1.32 7.15
CA GLY A 48 -0.52 -2.58 7.82
C GLY A 48 -1.26 -3.82 7.32
N VAL A 49 -2.04 -3.74 6.24
CA VAL A 49 -2.85 -4.85 5.72
C VAL A 49 -2.52 -5.10 4.24
N GLY A 50 -1.52 -5.91 4.02
CA GLY A 50 -1.10 -6.37 2.69
C GLY A 50 -1.66 -7.74 2.31
N GLY A 51 -1.10 -8.32 1.26
CA GLY A 51 -1.49 -9.63 0.73
C GLY A 51 -1.39 -10.76 1.75
N ARG A 52 -0.42 -10.70 2.67
CA ARG A 52 -0.25 -11.66 3.77
C ARG A 52 -1.45 -11.66 4.71
N GLU A 53 -1.83 -10.50 5.22
CA GLU A 53 -2.95 -10.32 6.14
C GLU A 53 -4.28 -10.66 5.47
N ILE A 54 -4.46 -10.24 4.22
CA ILE A 54 -5.64 -10.61 3.40
C ILE A 54 -5.74 -12.14 3.26
N GLY A 55 -4.61 -12.82 3.04
CA GLY A 55 -4.58 -14.29 2.99
C GLY A 55 -5.03 -14.94 4.30
N PHE A 56 -4.52 -14.46 5.42
CA PHE A 56 -4.91 -14.96 6.76
C PHE A 56 -6.39 -14.71 7.05
N MET A 57 -6.89 -13.53 6.73
CA MET A 57 -8.31 -13.18 6.92
C MET A 57 -9.22 -13.97 6.00
N PHE A 58 -8.86 -14.15 4.73
CA PHE A 58 -9.64 -14.94 3.78
C PHE A 58 -9.73 -16.42 4.21
N GLY A 59 -8.61 -17.00 4.65
CA GLY A 59 -8.58 -18.35 5.15
C GLY A 59 -9.52 -18.55 6.35
N GLN A 60 -9.54 -17.59 7.27
CA GLN A 60 -10.44 -17.65 8.43
C GLN A 60 -11.91 -17.46 8.03
N TYR A 61 -12.20 -16.51 7.15
CA TYR A 61 -13.55 -16.33 6.62
C TYR A 61 -14.10 -17.62 5.98
N LYS A 62 -13.26 -18.24 5.12
CA LYS A 62 -13.61 -19.53 4.50
C LYS A 62 -13.90 -20.63 5.51
N ARG A 63 -13.14 -20.69 6.60
CA ARG A 63 -13.36 -21.67 7.69
C ARG A 63 -14.69 -21.45 8.41
N ILE A 64 -15.04 -20.17 8.67
CA ILE A 64 -16.26 -19.83 9.43
C ILE A 64 -17.51 -19.96 8.55
N ARG A 65 -17.47 -19.42 7.33
CA ARG A 65 -18.64 -19.34 6.44
C ARG A 65 -18.78 -20.53 5.52
N ASN A 66 -17.75 -21.35 5.35
CA ASN A 66 -17.68 -22.42 4.35
C ASN A 66 -17.95 -21.90 2.92
N GLU A 67 -17.49 -20.71 2.61
CA GLU A 67 -17.72 -20.03 1.34
C GLU A 67 -16.39 -19.68 0.68
N PHE A 68 -16.34 -19.76 -0.67
CA PHE A 68 -15.24 -19.28 -1.48
C PHE A 68 -15.76 -18.14 -2.37
N THR A 69 -15.81 -16.93 -1.82
CA THR A 69 -16.47 -15.76 -2.43
C THR A 69 -15.57 -14.55 -2.53
N GLY A 70 -16.02 -13.52 -3.23
CA GLY A 70 -15.33 -12.24 -3.39
C GLY A 70 -15.41 -11.30 -2.18
N VAL A 71 -15.35 -11.84 -0.97
CA VAL A 71 -15.55 -11.10 0.29
C VAL A 71 -14.45 -10.11 0.63
N LEU A 72 -13.26 -10.27 0.05
CA LEU A 72 -12.09 -9.40 0.28
C LEU A 72 -11.46 -9.03 -1.06
N THR A 73 -10.97 -7.81 -1.19
CA THR A 73 -10.05 -7.43 -2.28
C THR A 73 -8.59 -7.74 -1.89
N GLY A 74 -7.66 -7.62 -2.82
CA GLY A 74 -6.24 -7.87 -2.54
C GLY A 74 -5.87 -9.34 -2.33
N LYS A 75 -6.75 -10.27 -2.71
CA LYS A 75 -6.48 -11.71 -2.64
C LYS A 75 -5.40 -12.14 -3.62
N GLY A 76 -4.61 -13.15 -3.26
CA GLY A 76 -3.72 -13.85 -4.18
C GLY A 76 -4.49 -14.55 -5.33
N MET A 77 -3.83 -14.74 -6.45
CA MET A 77 -4.42 -15.40 -7.63
C MET A 77 -4.87 -16.82 -7.32
N GLU A 78 -4.20 -17.48 -6.40
CA GLU A 78 -4.44 -18.85 -5.98
C GLU A 78 -5.79 -19.04 -5.27
N TYR A 79 -6.37 -17.94 -4.75
CA TYR A 79 -7.64 -17.97 -4.04
C TYR A 79 -8.62 -16.86 -4.48
N GLY A 80 -8.66 -16.63 -5.79
CA GLY A 80 -9.70 -15.83 -6.42
C GLY A 80 -9.37 -14.34 -6.57
N GLY A 81 -8.10 -13.96 -6.44
CA GLY A 81 -7.62 -12.62 -6.72
C GLY A 81 -7.33 -12.37 -8.19
N SER A 82 -7.07 -11.13 -8.50
CA SER A 82 -6.62 -10.66 -9.81
C SER A 82 -5.10 -10.42 -9.80
N LEU A 83 -4.50 -10.35 -10.98
CA LEU A 83 -3.11 -9.94 -11.12
C LEU A 83 -2.94 -8.52 -10.57
N ILE A 84 -2.04 -8.37 -9.61
CA ILE A 84 -1.73 -7.08 -9.01
C ILE A 84 -0.91 -6.21 -9.97
N ARG A 85 -1.14 -4.92 -9.92
CA ARG A 85 -0.29 -3.88 -10.53
C ARG A 85 0.24 -2.99 -9.42
N PRO A 86 1.42 -3.27 -8.89
CA PRO A 86 1.97 -2.56 -7.72
C PRO A 86 2.15 -1.06 -7.98
N GLU A 87 2.39 -0.67 -9.24
CA GLU A 87 2.58 0.72 -9.66
C GLU A 87 1.28 1.54 -9.71
N ALA A 88 0.10 0.92 -9.66
CA ALA A 88 -1.15 1.57 -10.03
C ALA A 88 -1.49 2.79 -9.18
N THR A 89 -1.36 2.70 -7.87
CA THR A 89 -1.70 3.79 -6.94
C THR A 89 -0.70 4.95 -7.05
N GLY A 90 0.60 4.65 -7.00
CA GLY A 90 1.64 5.68 -7.13
C GLY A 90 1.59 6.41 -8.48
N TYR A 91 1.42 5.66 -9.56
CA TYR A 91 1.27 6.25 -10.89
C TYR A 91 0.00 7.08 -11.02
N GLY A 92 -1.11 6.57 -10.50
CA GLY A 92 -2.41 7.25 -10.53
C GLY A 92 -2.36 8.60 -9.82
N ASN A 93 -1.71 8.66 -8.66
CA ASN A 93 -1.48 9.89 -7.91
C ASN A 93 -0.70 10.92 -8.76
N VAL A 94 0.42 10.51 -9.37
CA VAL A 94 1.23 11.40 -10.19
C VAL A 94 0.50 11.83 -11.48
N TYR A 95 -0.26 10.95 -12.11
CA TYR A 95 -1.08 11.33 -13.27
C TYR A 95 -2.16 12.34 -12.89
N PHE A 96 -2.82 12.15 -11.74
CA PHE A 96 -3.80 13.12 -11.26
C PHE A 96 -3.15 14.49 -11.00
N ALA A 97 -1.98 14.52 -10.35
CA ALA A 97 -1.21 15.74 -10.14
C ALA A 97 -0.77 16.39 -11.47
N ALA A 98 -0.44 15.59 -12.49
CA ALA A 98 -0.13 16.11 -13.81
C ALA A 98 -1.33 16.81 -14.46
N GLU A 99 -2.54 16.23 -14.33
CA GLU A 99 -3.78 16.89 -14.82
C GLU A 99 -4.07 18.18 -14.04
N MET A 100 -3.83 18.20 -12.73
CA MET A 100 -3.95 19.44 -11.94
C MET A 100 -2.97 20.51 -12.42
N LEU A 101 -1.72 20.16 -12.70
CA LEU A 101 -0.73 21.10 -13.24
C LEU A 101 -1.13 21.66 -14.60
N LYS A 102 -1.71 20.82 -15.47
CA LYS A 102 -2.23 21.25 -16.79
C LYS A 102 -3.26 22.37 -16.69
N THR A 103 -4.10 22.38 -15.65
CA THR A 103 -5.07 23.48 -15.46
C THR A 103 -4.42 24.84 -15.27
N LYS A 104 -3.13 24.86 -14.93
CA LYS A 104 -2.30 26.05 -14.77
C LYS A 104 -1.29 26.23 -15.90
N ASN A 105 -1.41 25.45 -16.99
CA ASN A 105 -0.44 25.37 -18.09
C ASN A 105 0.97 25.01 -17.62
N GLU A 106 1.07 24.16 -16.60
CA GLU A 106 2.30 23.68 -16.01
C GLU A 106 2.47 22.17 -16.22
N SER A 107 3.67 21.67 -15.94
CA SER A 107 3.99 20.23 -15.98
C SER A 107 5.00 19.88 -14.89
N PHE A 108 5.28 18.59 -14.71
CA PHE A 108 6.32 18.12 -13.78
C PHE A 108 7.73 18.50 -14.21
N LYS A 109 7.96 18.78 -15.50
CA LYS A 109 9.30 19.06 -16.02
C LYS A 109 9.97 20.22 -15.26
N GLY A 110 11.11 19.93 -14.65
CA GLY A 110 11.91 20.91 -13.89
C GLY A 110 11.36 21.28 -12.52
N LYS A 111 10.24 20.70 -12.08
CA LYS A 111 9.72 20.95 -10.74
C LYS A 111 10.50 20.15 -9.69
N THR A 112 10.66 20.74 -8.52
CA THR A 112 11.12 20.02 -7.33
C THR A 112 9.91 19.37 -6.67
N VAL A 113 10.01 18.08 -6.39
CA VAL A 113 8.96 17.27 -5.77
C VAL A 113 9.46 16.72 -4.44
N VAL A 114 8.64 16.82 -3.44
CA VAL A 114 8.82 16.22 -2.12
C VAL A 114 7.85 15.05 -1.99
N ILE A 115 8.34 13.88 -1.61
CA ILE A 115 7.53 12.70 -1.34
C ILE A 115 7.72 12.34 0.14
N SER A 116 6.60 12.20 0.85
CA SER A 116 6.54 11.58 2.16
C SER A 116 6.28 10.09 1.98
N GLY A 117 7.00 9.26 2.75
CA GLY A 117 6.94 7.80 2.61
C GLY A 117 8.09 7.21 1.79
N SER A 118 8.24 5.90 1.89
CA SER A 118 9.19 5.07 1.13
C SER A 118 8.63 3.69 0.80
N GLY A 119 7.33 3.47 1.07
CA GLY A 119 6.62 2.25 0.74
C GLY A 119 6.23 2.16 -0.74
N ASN A 120 5.35 1.20 -1.07
CA ASN A 120 4.97 0.89 -2.44
C ASN A 120 4.47 2.12 -3.21
N VAL A 121 3.53 2.87 -2.65
CA VAL A 121 2.94 4.05 -3.31
C VAL A 121 3.98 5.13 -3.55
N ALA A 122 4.80 5.43 -2.54
CA ALA A 122 5.85 6.45 -2.62
C ALA A 122 6.92 6.08 -3.65
N GLN A 123 7.35 4.81 -3.71
CA GLN A 123 8.33 4.31 -4.67
C GLN A 123 7.85 4.50 -6.11
N TYR A 124 6.63 4.11 -6.42
CA TYR A 124 6.10 4.27 -7.77
C TYR A 124 5.71 5.71 -8.09
N ALA A 125 5.31 6.51 -7.10
CA ALA A 125 5.14 7.95 -7.30
C ALA A 125 6.47 8.63 -7.63
N LEU A 126 7.56 8.30 -6.91
CA LEU A 126 8.91 8.76 -7.20
C LEU A 126 9.34 8.38 -8.61
N GLN A 127 9.18 7.11 -8.98
CA GLN A 127 9.51 6.62 -10.32
C GLN A 127 8.80 7.42 -11.42
N LYS A 128 7.48 7.59 -11.28
CA LYS A 128 6.69 8.29 -12.27
C LYS A 128 6.97 9.78 -12.33
N ALA A 129 7.19 10.43 -11.19
CA ALA A 129 7.55 11.86 -11.14
C ALA A 129 8.90 12.13 -11.85
N ILE A 130 9.90 11.29 -11.61
CA ILE A 130 11.19 11.36 -12.33
C ILE A 130 10.97 11.16 -13.83
N HIS A 131 10.20 10.15 -14.23
CA HIS A 131 9.87 9.87 -15.63
C HIS A 131 9.24 11.08 -16.33
N LEU A 132 8.42 11.86 -15.62
CA LEU A 132 7.81 13.09 -16.13
C LEU A 132 8.71 14.32 -16.03
N GLY A 133 9.98 14.15 -15.67
CA GLY A 133 11.00 15.19 -15.65
C GLY A 133 11.05 16.03 -14.39
N ALA A 134 10.47 15.57 -13.29
CA ALA A 134 10.61 16.21 -11.99
C ALA A 134 11.95 15.85 -11.30
N LYS A 135 12.38 16.71 -10.41
CA LYS A 135 13.46 16.45 -9.46
C LYS A 135 12.86 16.07 -8.11
N VAL A 136 12.76 14.78 -7.81
CA VAL A 136 12.30 14.30 -6.52
C VAL A 136 13.45 14.37 -5.52
N VAL A 137 13.27 15.01 -4.37
CA VAL A 137 14.36 15.32 -3.44
C VAL A 137 14.23 14.63 -2.07
N THR A 138 13.09 14.03 -1.75
CA THR A 138 12.89 13.36 -0.46
C THR A 138 12.21 12.01 -0.61
N VAL A 139 12.52 11.12 0.33
CA VAL A 139 11.74 9.95 0.73
C VAL A 139 11.82 9.86 2.26
N SER A 140 10.80 9.29 2.92
CA SER A 140 10.77 9.20 4.38
C SER A 140 10.12 7.91 4.85
N ASP A 141 10.26 7.62 6.13
CA ASP A 141 9.49 6.62 6.87
C ASP A 141 9.30 7.07 8.33
N SER A 142 8.76 6.21 9.19
CA SER A 142 8.54 6.52 10.61
C SER A 142 9.84 6.78 11.38
N SER A 143 10.98 6.38 10.86
CA SER A 143 12.30 6.53 11.51
C SER A 143 13.04 7.80 11.07
N GLY A 144 12.66 8.41 9.93
CA GLY A 144 13.31 9.61 9.41
C GLY A 144 13.11 9.84 7.92
N TYR A 145 13.97 10.67 7.36
CA TYR A 145 13.91 10.99 5.93
C TYR A 145 15.31 11.03 5.30
N VAL A 146 15.33 10.83 4.00
CA VAL A 146 16.51 11.04 3.17
C VAL A 146 16.25 12.24 2.25
N PHE A 147 17.15 13.21 2.28
CA PHE A 147 17.11 14.38 1.40
C PHE A 147 18.30 14.36 0.44
N ARG A 148 18.01 14.56 -0.84
CA ARG A 148 19.03 14.69 -1.90
C ARG A 148 18.80 15.96 -2.71
N ALA A 149 19.67 16.93 -2.56
CA ALA A 149 19.55 18.22 -3.26
C ALA A 149 19.60 18.07 -4.79
N GLU A 150 20.39 17.09 -5.28
CA GLU A 150 20.52 16.78 -6.72
C GLU A 150 19.31 16.02 -7.27
N GLY A 151 18.48 15.47 -6.39
CA GLY A 151 17.35 14.61 -6.71
C GLY A 151 17.71 13.13 -6.69
N PHE A 152 16.67 12.31 -6.66
CA PHE A 152 16.77 10.87 -6.81
C PHE A 152 16.82 10.49 -8.29
N HIS A 153 17.53 9.42 -8.61
CA HIS A 153 17.62 8.79 -9.92
C HIS A 153 17.17 7.30 -9.82
N SER A 154 17.01 6.64 -10.96
CA SER A 154 16.56 5.24 -11.01
C SER A 154 17.39 4.31 -10.13
N GLU A 155 18.70 4.45 -10.10
CA GLU A 155 19.61 3.65 -9.28
C GLU A 155 19.30 3.75 -7.77
N HIS A 156 18.92 4.95 -7.31
CA HIS A 156 18.53 5.16 -5.92
C HIS A 156 17.17 4.52 -5.61
N LEU A 157 16.25 4.55 -6.59
CA LEU A 157 14.96 3.89 -6.45
C LEU A 157 15.14 2.37 -6.33
N ASP A 158 15.96 1.79 -7.19
CA ASP A 158 16.24 0.35 -7.16
C ASP A 158 16.81 -0.07 -5.79
N ALA A 159 17.72 0.73 -5.24
CA ALA A 159 18.28 0.50 -3.90
C ALA A 159 17.21 0.62 -2.78
N ILE A 160 16.30 1.61 -2.89
CA ILE A 160 15.19 1.76 -1.94
C ILE A 160 14.25 0.56 -2.03
N MET A 161 13.87 0.14 -3.23
CA MET A 161 12.99 -1.00 -3.47
C MET A 161 13.61 -2.30 -2.93
N GLU A 162 14.89 -2.53 -3.19
CA GLU A 162 15.60 -3.69 -2.66
C GLU A 162 15.65 -3.68 -1.14
N LEU A 163 16.03 -2.55 -0.54
CA LEU A 163 16.07 -2.39 0.91
C LEU A 163 14.71 -2.64 1.55
N LYS A 164 13.65 -2.04 1.02
CA LYS A 164 12.29 -2.20 1.54
C LYS A 164 11.77 -3.63 1.33
N ASN A 165 12.05 -4.27 0.21
CA ASN A 165 11.69 -5.67 0.00
C ASN A 165 12.43 -6.61 0.97
N CYS A 166 13.68 -6.35 1.29
CA CYS A 166 14.41 -7.09 2.32
C CYS A 166 13.85 -6.84 3.73
N LEU A 167 13.41 -5.61 4.02
CA LEU A 167 12.86 -5.22 5.31
C LEU A 167 11.37 -5.60 5.46
N LEU A 168 10.66 -5.92 4.38
CA LEU A 168 9.28 -6.43 4.43
C LEU A 168 9.17 -7.76 5.21
N TYR A 169 10.27 -8.46 5.39
CA TYR A 169 10.35 -9.57 6.36
C TYR A 169 10.48 -9.12 7.82
N THR A 170 10.72 -7.83 8.08
CA THR A 170 11.01 -7.31 9.42
C THR A 170 10.31 -5.99 9.77
N SER A 171 9.72 -5.28 8.82
CA SER A 171 9.03 -4.01 9.06
C SER A 171 7.79 -3.85 8.18
N ASP A 172 6.82 -3.34 8.77
CA ASP A 172 5.43 -3.16 8.49
C ASP A 172 5.09 -2.40 7.21
N ALA A 173 4.07 -2.87 6.51
CA ALA A 173 3.36 -2.16 5.47
C ALA A 173 2.65 -0.87 5.96
N ALA A 174 2.62 -0.61 7.27
CA ALA A 174 2.04 0.59 7.86
C ALA A 174 2.68 1.91 7.41
N ASP A 175 3.94 1.86 6.92
CA ASP A 175 4.63 3.04 6.40
C ASP A 175 4.22 3.43 4.97
N GLU A 176 3.33 2.68 4.33
CA GLU A 176 2.97 2.91 2.93
C GLU A 176 1.87 3.95 2.73
N GLU A 177 1.09 4.27 3.74
CA GLU A 177 -0.10 5.12 3.59
C GLU A 177 -0.04 6.49 4.26
N ASP A 178 0.98 6.78 5.06
CA ASP A 178 1.22 8.14 5.58
C ASP A 178 1.73 9.12 4.52
N SER A 179 1.67 8.74 3.23
CA SER A 179 2.17 9.53 2.11
C SER A 179 1.06 10.16 1.25
N VAL A 180 -0.01 10.59 1.89
CA VAL A 180 -1.04 11.43 1.24
C VAL A 180 -0.91 12.87 1.67
#